data_ad7920db3e01da150ae860b8fa2ec311
#
_entry.id   ad7920db3e01da150ae860b8fa2ec311
#
_cell.length_a   1.000
_cell.length_b   1.000
_cell.length_c   1.000
_cell.angle_alpha   90.00
_cell.angle_beta   90.00
_cell.angle_gamma   90.00
#
_symmetry.space_group_name_H-M   'P 1'
#
loop_
_entity.id
_entity.type
_entity.pdbx_description
1 polymer ?
#
loop_
_entity_poly.entity_id
_entity_poly.type
_entity_poly.pdbx_seq_one_letter_code
_entity_poly.pdbx_strand_id
1 'polypeptide(L)'
;MKLSVIVPVYKAEKTLRQCVDSLLAQTLGDLEIILINDGSPDGCEAILDDYVKRYPAIVRTKTVSNGGQGRARNFGLEIARGDWLGFVDSDDWVQPEMYETLITAAEREGADIAVCDILRCYEDGGTDTLRAWREGSALAAAGSCCDKVFRRSLVSDLRFPEGLWYEDFAYSALALSRAGKLSRVPEPLYCYRIGHPSTMHNQNARKNLDLLAVLDLLRKPMLEAGRKDDYETLVLGHALLDAINRVQRQEGKEKFTVIKKIRDYVNQTIPDLSRCPAFRAESGKRRLVMWLNYHGLNRLSGALLKLKGGAG
;
A
#
# COMPACT_ATOMS: atom_id res chain seq x y z
N MET A 1 20.69 15.11 -4.11
CA MET A 1 19.69 14.54 -3.18
C MET A 1 19.33 13.15 -3.68
N LYS A 2 19.72 12.15 -2.92
CA LYS A 2 19.52 10.75 -3.30
C LYS A 2 18.07 10.30 -3.12
N LEU A 3 17.46 10.67 -1.98
CA LEU A 3 16.15 10.21 -1.59
C LEU A 3 15.26 11.35 -1.06
N SER A 4 13.98 11.36 -1.46
CA SER A 4 12.93 12.13 -0.79
C SER A 4 11.96 11.16 -0.14
N VAL A 5 11.75 11.26 1.18
CA VAL A 5 10.75 10.49 1.92
C VAL A 5 9.55 11.40 2.22
N ILE A 6 8.36 10.97 1.77
CA ILE A 6 7.12 11.73 1.89
C ILE A 6 6.24 11.09 2.98
N VAL A 7 5.85 11.90 3.96
CA VAL A 7 5.02 11.48 5.09
C VAL A 7 3.73 12.32 5.13
N PRO A 8 2.56 11.74 4.84
CA PRO A 8 1.28 12.40 5.07
C PRO A 8 0.97 12.38 6.57
N VAL A 9 0.61 13.53 7.15
CA VAL A 9 0.38 13.69 8.59
C VAL A 9 -1.06 14.12 8.85
N TYR A 10 -1.83 13.28 9.56
CA TYR A 10 -3.17 13.60 10.03
C TYR A 10 -3.52 12.80 11.28
N LYS A 11 -3.85 13.49 12.39
CA LYS A 11 -4.18 12.89 13.70
C LYS A 11 -3.14 11.89 14.21
N ALA A 12 -1.86 12.26 14.05
CA ALA A 12 -0.72 11.40 14.37
C ALA A 12 0.13 11.92 15.55
N GLU A 13 -0.38 12.82 16.39
CA GLU A 13 0.36 13.45 17.49
C GLU A 13 1.13 12.44 18.35
N LYS A 14 0.56 11.26 18.58
CA LYS A 14 1.14 10.22 19.44
C LYS A 14 2.26 9.42 18.79
N THR A 15 2.29 9.35 17.46
CA THR A 15 3.18 8.45 16.70
C THR A 15 4.19 9.20 15.85
N LEU A 16 3.88 10.43 15.47
CA LEU A 16 4.65 11.24 14.54
C LEU A 16 6.14 11.39 14.94
N ARG A 17 6.45 11.55 16.24
CA ARG A 17 7.84 11.64 16.70
C ARG A 17 8.62 10.37 16.42
N GLN A 18 8.06 9.19 16.69
CA GLN A 18 8.72 7.91 16.40
C GLN A 18 8.95 7.75 14.89
N CYS A 19 7.97 8.12 14.07
CA CYS A 19 8.09 8.11 12.62
C CYS A 19 9.27 8.98 12.15
N VAL A 20 9.29 10.26 12.52
CA VAL A 20 10.31 11.22 12.06
C VAL A 20 11.69 10.87 12.62
N ASP A 21 11.80 10.45 13.88
CA ASP A 21 13.07 10.05 14.49
C ASP A 21 13.66 8.84 13.79
N SER A 22 12.84 7.87 13.34
CA SER A 22 13.32 6.72 12.56
C SER A 22 13.87 7.11 11.18
N LEU A 23 13.31 8.16 10.58
CA LEU A 23 13.79 8.71 9.31
C LEU A 23 15.09 9.51 9.48
N LEU A 24 15.24 10.22 10.59
CA LEU A 24 16.47 10.94 10.94
C LEU A 24 17.61 9.98 11.31
N ALA A 25 17.28 8.78 11.77
CA ALA A 25 18.24 7.73 12.12
C ALA A 25 18.69 6.87 10.93
N GLN A 26 18.26 7.17 9.70
CA GLN A 26 18.66 6.40 8.52
C GLN A 26 20.18 6.47 8.27
N THR A 27 20.76 5.33 7.89
CA THR A 27 22.19 5.23 7.53
C THR A 27 22.49 5.94 6.20
N LEU A 28 21.49 6.09 5.35
CA LEU A 28 21.58 6.89 4.12
C LEU A 28 21.63 8.40 4.47
N GLY A 29 22.80 9.03 4.34
CA GLY A 29 22.99 10.44 4.72
C GLY A 29 22.43 11.48 3.76
N ASP A 30 22.23 11.16 2.47
CA ASP A 30 21.76 12.12 1.44
C ASP A 30 20.25 11.96 1.20
N LEU A 31 19.45 12.39 2.17
CA LEU A 31 17.98 12.34 2.13
C LEU A 31 17.31 13.63 2.58
N GLU A 32 16.10 13.87 2.12
CA GLU A 32 15.16 14.86 2.68
C GLU A 32 13.88 14.16 3.17
N ILE A 33 13.30 14.72 4.23
CA ILE A 33 12.04 14.28 4.83
C ILE A 33 10.99 15.36 4.58
N ILE A 34 9.94 15.01 3.87
CA ILE A 34 8.86 15.91 3.47
C ILE A 34 7.59 15.55 4.24
N LEU A 35 7.24 16.36 5.23
CA LEU A 35 6.10 16.15 6.10
C LEU A 35 4.94 17.02 5.62
N ILE A 36 3.86 16.43 5.16
CA ILE A 36 2.67 17.15 4.68
C ILE A 36 1.56 17.04 5.72
N ASN A 37 1.31 18.14 6.44
CA ASN A 37 0.20 18.24 7.37
C ASN A 37 -1.12 18.41 6.60
N ASP A 38 -1.93 17.37 6.58
CA ASP A 38 -3.25 17.35 5.92
C ASP A 38 -4.34 17.97 6.81
N GLY A 39 -4.07 19.17 7.35
CA GLY A 39 -5.00 19.90 8.21
C GLY A 39 -5.33 19.16 9.51
N SER A 40 -4.34 18.59 10.15
CA SER A 40 -4.51 17.85 11.41
C SER A 40 -5.05 18.76 12.52
N PRO A 41 -6.12 18.36 13.25
CA PRO A 41 -6.71 19.16 14.32
C PRO A 41 -6.04 18.99 15.67
N ASP A 42 -5.02 18.11 15.78
CA ASP A 42 -4.28 17.78 17.00
C ASP A 42 -2.94 18.53 17.08
N GLY A 43 -2.05 18.15 18.01
CA GLY A 43 -0.75 18.78 18.22
C GLY A 43 0.31 18.53 17.14
N CYS A 44 -0.03 17.94 15.99
CA CYS A 44 0.94 17.65 14.92
C CYS A 44 1.69 18.88 14.44
N GLU A 45 1.04 20.05 14.26
CA GLU A 45 1.68 21.27 13.76
C GLU A 45 2.88 21.68 14.63
N ALA A 46 2.71 21.69 15.96
CA ALA A 46 3.78 22.03 16.88
C ALA A 46 4.97 21.05 16.82
N ILE A 47 4.69 19.78 16.57
CA ILE A 47 5.73 18.76 16.38
C ILE A 47 6.49 19.02 15.09
N LEU A 48 5.81 19.33 14.01
CA LEU A 48 6.42 19.63 12.70
C LEU A 48 7.33 20.86 12.78
N ASP A 49 6.87 21.93 13.43
CA ASP A 49 7.64 23.16 13.66
C ASP A 49 8.93 22.89 14.45
N ASP A 50 8.88 22.04 15.48
CA ASP A 50 10.05 21.63 16.26
C ASP A 50 11.09 20.92 15.37
N TYR A 51 10.68 19.97 14.52
CA TYR A 51 11.59 19.26 13.63
C TYR A 51 12.20 20.16 12.55
N VAL A 52 11.44 21.05 11.95
CA VAL A 52 11.97 22.01 10.97
C VAL A 52 13.02 22.93 11.61
N LYS A 53 12.78 23.40 12.82
CA LYS A 53 13.77 24.25 13.56
C LYS A 53 15.05 23.49 13.89
N ARG A 54 14.95 22.22 14.27
CA ARG A 54 16.10 21.40 14.66
C ARG A 54 16.89 20.86 13.47
N TYR A 55 16.21 20.57 12.37
CA TYR A 55 16.78 19.89 11.18
C TYR A 55 16.45 20.60 9.87
N PRO A 56 16.72 21.92 9.73
CA PRO A 56 16.27 22.73 8.57
C PRO A 56 16.86 22.31 7.23
N ALA A 57 17.98 21.57 7.24
CA ALA A 57 18.61 21.06 6.03
C ALA A 57 18.00 19.76 5.51
N ILE A 58 17.30 19.02 6.37
CA ILE A 58 16.79 17.67 6.10
C ILE A 58 15.27 17.66 6.07
N VAL A 59 14.62 18.33 7.03
CA VAL A 59 13.17 18.31 7.21
C VAL A 59 12.50 19.50 6.56
N ARG A 60 11.50 19.23 5.75
CA ARG A 60 10.63 20.22 5.10
C ARG A 60 9.18 19.90 5.44
N THR A 61 8.37 20.92 5.66
CA THR A 61 6.94 20.74 5.96
C THR A 61 6.08 21.66 5.10
N LYS A 62 4.84 21.23 4.89
CA LYS A 62 3.77 22.03 4.27
C LYS A 62 2.43 21.67 4.90
N THR A 63 1.69 22.68 5.36
CA THR A 63 0.31 22.50 5.84
C THR A 63 -0.67 22.79 4.72
N VAL A 64 -1.64 21.91 4.53
CA VAL A 64 -2.69 22.01 3.52
C VAL A 64 -4.06 21.77 4.16
N SER A 65 -5.13 22.17 3.47
CA SER A 65 -6.49 21.78 3.90
C SER A 65 -6.70 20.28 3.77
N ASN A 66 -7.39 19.65 4.74
CA ASN A 66 -7.62 18.21 4.73
C ASN A 66 -8.24 17.74 3.41
N GLY A 67 -7.62 16.77 2.80
CA GLY A 67 -8.02 16.18 1.53
C GLY A 67 -7.68 14.69 1.40
N GLY A 68 -7.15 14.10 2.48
CA GLY A 68 -6.79 12.69 2.56
C GLY A 68 -5.35 12.38 2.12
N GLN A 69 -4.90 11.19 2.49
CA GLN A 69 -3.50 10.75 2.33
C GLN A 69 -2.99 10.85 0.89
N GLY A 70 -3.80 10.46 -0.10
CA GLY A 70 -3.40 10.54 -1.52
C GLY A 70 -3.07 11.97 -1.95
N ARG A 71 -3.91 12.95 -1.57
CA ARG A 71 -3.67 14.36 -1.85
C ARG A 71 -2.44 14.89 -1.12
N ALA A 72 -2.27 14.53 0.14
CA ALA A 72 -1.09 14.91 0.91
C ALA A 72 0.21 14.36 0.27
N ARG A 73 0.22 13.07 -0.15
CA ARG A 73 1.37 12.50 -0.86
C ARG A 73 1.61 13.20 -2.20
N ASN A 74 0.57 13.62 -2.93
CA ASN A 74 0.73 14.38 -4.17
C ASN A 74 1.44 15.71 -3.94
N PHE A 75 1.11 16.47 -2.89
CA PHE A 75 1.85 17.67 -2.52
C PHE A 75 3.32 17.38 -2.20
N GLY A 76 3.60 16.25 -1.55
CA GLY A 76 4.97 15.80 -1.31
C GLY A 76 5.73 15.53 -2.61
N LEU A 77 5.09 14.85 -3.57
CA LEU A 77 5.66 14.57 -4.89
C LEU A 77 6.02 15.84 -5.67
N GLU A 78 5.22 16.91 -5.56
CA GLU A 78 5.48 18.18 -6.23
C GLU A 78 6.78 18.86 -5.80
N ILE A 79 7.16 18.67 -4.53
CA ILE A 79 8.33 19.35 -3.94
C ILE A 79 9.53 18.42 -3.72
N ALA A 80 9.39 17.13 -4.00
CA ALA A 80 10.44 16.13 -3.89
C ALA A 80 11.58 16.37 -4.89
N ARG A 81 12.84 16.26 -4.43
CA ARG A 81 14.05 16.52 -5.21
C ARG A 81 14.92 15.29 -5.40
N GLY A 82 14.70 14.23 -4.61
CA GLY A 82 15.47 12.99 -4.63
C GLY A 82 15.39 12.26 -5.96
N ASP A 83 16.43 11.53 -6.30
CA ASP A 83 16.43 10.61 -7.45
C ASP A 83 15.57 9.40 -7.18
N TRP A 84 15.38 9.07 -5.90
CA TRP A 84 14.49 8.06 -5.39
C TRP A 84 13.39 8.67 -4.52
N LEU A 85 12.22 8.02 -4.51
CA LEU A 85 11.08 8.40 -3.68
C LEU A 85 10.75 7.26 -2.73
N GLY A 86 10.52 7.59 -1.46
CA GLY A 86 9.99 6.72 -0.43
C GLY A 86 8.75 7.33 0.20
N PHE A 87 7.90 6.50 0.80
CA PHE A 87 6.72 6.92 1.54
C PHE A 87 6.69 6.23 2.90
N VAL A 88 6.23 6.93 3.93
CA VAL A 88 6.01 6.35 5.26
C VAL A 88 4.73 6.95 5.84
N ASP A 89 3.90 6.11 6.42
CA ASP A 89 2.71 6.58 7.13
C ASP A 89 3.10 7.12 8.50
N SER A 90 2.47 8.20 8.95
CA SER A 90 2.87 8.92 10.18
C SER A 90 2.63 8.15 11.48
N ASP A 91 1.98 7.00 11.41
CA ASP A 91 1.76 6.06 12.51
C ASP A 91 2.72 4.86 12.52
N ASP A 92 3.57 4.74 11.49
CA ASP A 92 4.58 3.70 11.30
C ASP A 92 6.01 4.23 11.49
N TRP A 93 7.00 3.35 11.36
CA TRP A 93 8.42 3.72 11.38
C TRP A 93 9.25 2.75 10.52
N VAL A 94 10.55 3.04 10.37
CA VAL A 94 11.43 2.26 9.51
C VAL A 94 12.70 1.83 10.26
N GLN A 95 13.30 0.70 9.87
CA GLN A 95 14.60 0.27 10.36
C GLN A 95 15.71 1.22 9.87
N PRO A 96 16.78 1.45 10.62
CA PRO A 96 17.81 2.43 10.28
C PRO A 96 18.46 2.21 8.91
N GLU A 97 18.59 0.99 8.46
CA GLU A 97 19.24 0.61 7.20
C GLU A 97 18.29 0.50 6.00
N MET A 98 16.99 0.76 6.15
CA MET A 98 15.98 0.48 5.14
C MET A 98 16.30 1.12 3.79
N TYR A 99 16.47 2.41 3.76
CA TYR A 99 16.63 3.12 2.49
C TYR A 99 17.99 2.91 1.83
N GLU A 100 19.07 2.78 2.60
CA GLU A 100 20.38 2.42 2.08
C GLU A 100 20.35 1.04 1.43
N THR A 101 19.77 0.06 2.11
CA THR A 101 19.64 -1.32 1.61
C THR A 101 18.81 -1.38 0.33
N LEU A 102 17.63 -0.75 0.32
CA LEU A 102 16.75 -0.76 -0.85
C LEU A 102 17.39 -0.10 -2.07
N ILE A 103 17.98 1.09 -1.89
CA ILE A 103 18.59 1.83 -3.00
C ILE A 103 19.85 1.12 -3.51
N THR A 104 20.69 0.59 -2.62
CA THR A 104 21.87 -0.18 -3.00
C THR A 104 21.50 -1.43 -3.79
N ALA A 105 20.48 -2.17 -3.35
CA ALA A 105 19.99 -3.33 -4.07
C ALA A 105 19.44 -2.96 -5.46
N ALA A 106 18.62 -1.90 -5.54
CA ALA A 106 18.08 -1.42 -6.81
C ALA A 106 19.17 -0.98 -7.79
N GLU A 107 20.17 -0.24 -7.33
CA GLU A 107 21.28 0.23 -8.19
C GLU A 107 22.18 -0.91 -8.65
N ARG A 108 22.56 -1.82 -7.75
CA ARG A 108 23.34 -3.01 -8.09
C ARG A 108 22.66 -3.87 -9.16
N GLU A 109 21.34 -3.96 -9.11
CA GLU A 109 20.57 -4.79 -10.02
C GLU A 109 20.08 -4.03 -11.26
N GLY A 110 20.22 -2.71 -11.34
CA GLY A 110 19.65 -1.86 -12.38
C GLY A 110 18.12 -1.86 -12.34
N ALA A 111 17.53 -1.92 -11.13
CA ALA A 111 16.10 -1.93 -10.94
C ALA A 111 15.54 -0.51 -10.81
N ASP A 112 14.26 -0.36 -11.16
CA ASP A 112 13.52 0.91 -11.07
C ASP A 112 12.78 1.04 -9.73
N ILE A 113 12.50 -0.08 -9.08
CA ILE A 113 11.83 -0.18 -7.80
C ILE A 113 12.56 -1.24 -6.95
N ALA A 114 12.73 -0.98 -5.65
CA ALA A 114 13.07 -2.02 -4.69
C ALA A 114 11.98 -2.13 -3.63
N VAL A 115 11.76 -3.35 -3.14
CA VAL A 115 10.75 -3.69 -2.13
C VAL A 115 11.37 -4.50 -1.01
N CYS A 116 11.03 -4.18 0.25
CA CYS A 116 11.38 -4.97 1.42
C CYS A 116 10.16 -5.67 2.04
N ASP A 117 10.39 -6.61 2.93
CA ASP A 117 9.34 -7.19 3.76
C ASP A 117 8.90 -6.21 4.86
N ILE A 118 7.73 -6.48 5.45
CA ILE A 118 7.09 -5.64 6.47
C ILE A 118 7.16 -6.36 7.82
N LEU A 119 7.69 -5.69 8.84
CA LEU A 119 7.59 -6.11 10.24
C LEU A 119 6.29 -5.59 10.83
N ARG A 120 5.34 -6.46 11.11
CA ARG A 120 4.13 -6.09 11.85
C ARG A 120 4.45 -6.05 13.33
N CYS A 121 4.16 -4.92 13.98
CA CYS A 121 4.44 -4.66 15.38
C CYS A 121 3.13 -4.50 16.16
N TYR A 122 2.85 -5.39 17.08
CA TYR A 122 1.62 -5.43 17.86
C TYR A 122 1.77 -4.65 19.17
N GLU A 123 0.64 -4.18 19.73
CA GLU A 123 0.61 -3.41 20.99
C GLU A 123 1.15 -4.20 22.18
N ASP A 124 1.03 -5.53 22.17
CA ASP A 124 1.56 -6.42 23.21
C ASP A 124 3.07 -6.64 23.13
N GLY A 125 3.76 -6.02 22.16
CA GLY A 125 5.18 -6.17 21.89
C GLY A 125 5.52 -7.34 20.96
N GLY A 126 4.54 -8.14 20.55
CA GLY A 126 4.73 -9.20 19.56
C GLY A 126 5.06 -8.65 18.17
N THR A 127 5.80 -9.43 17.39
CA THR A 127 6.10 -9.09 16.00
C THR A 127 5.97 -10.30 15.10
N ASP A 128 5.63 -10.08 13.84
CA ASP A 128 5.76 -11.07 12.77
C ASP A 128 6.12 -10.41 11.44
N THR A 129 6.56 -11.21 10.48
CA THR A 129 6.96 -10.72 9.16
C THR A 129 5.88 -10.99 8.13
N LEU A 130 5.44 -9.92 7.45
CA LEU A 130 4.60 -10.01 6.26
C LEU A 130 5.48 -9.88 5.02
N ARG A 131 5.52 -10.92 4.19
CA ARG A 131 6.17 -10.82 2.88
C ARG A 131 5.40 -9.85 1.98
N ALA A 132 6.08 -8.80 1.55
CA ALA A 132 5.50 -7.77 0.69
C ALA A 132 5.29 -8.23 -0.76
N TRP A 133 5.94 -9.31 -1.16
CA TRP A 133 5.86 -9.85 -2.53
C TRP A 133 5.71 -11.37 -2.54
N ARG A 134 5.22 -11.89 -3.66
CA ARG A 134 5.12 -13.34 -3.91
C ARG A 134 5.85 -13.69 -5.19
N GLU A 135 6.27 -14.94 -5.32
CA GLU A 135 6.85 -15.43 -6.56
C GLU A 135 5.84 -15.32 -7.72
N GLY A 136 6.34 -15.04 -8.91
CA GLY A 136 5.56 -14.90 -10.13
C GLY A 136 5.51 -13.47 -10.64
N SER A 137 4.48 -12.70 -10.30
CA SER A 137 4.29 -11.35 -10.82
C SER A 137 4.90 -10.28 -9.90
N ALA A 138 5.59 -9.27 -10.47
CA ALA A 138 6.01 -8.06 -9.75
C ALA A 138 4.83 -7.33 -9.09
N LEU A 139 3.63 -7.41 -9.68
CA LEU A 139 2.41 -6.82 -9.15
C LEU A 139 1.91 -7.49 -7.86
N ALA A 140 2.43 -8.65 -7.49
CA ALA A 140 2.18 -9.21 -6.16
C ALA A 140 2.69 -8.30 -5.02
N ALA A 141 3.59 -7.35 -5.32
CA ALA A 141 4.07 -6.33 -4.38
C ALA A 141 3.25 -5.04 -4.38
N ALA A 142 2.11 -4.95 -5.07
CA ALA A 142 1.36 -3.69 -5.23
C ALA A 142 0.59 -3.23 -3.98
N GLY A 143 0.54 -4.02 -2.91
CA GLY A 143 -0.34 -3.79 -1.76
C GLY A 143 -0.10 -2.50 -0.96
N SER A 144 1.13 -1.96 -0.96
CA SER A 144 1.50 -0.71 -0.28
C SER A 144 2.54 0.07 -1.10
N CYS A 145 2.67 1.37 -0.87
CA CYS A 145 3.79 2.16 -1.37
C CYS A 145 4.91 2.34 -0.34
N CYS A 146 4.68 2.02 0.94
CA CYS A 146 5.56 2.37 2.04
C CYS A 146 6.76 1.43 2.22
N ASP A 147 6.66 0.19 1.79
CA ASP A 147 7.71 -0.83 1.82
C ASP A 147 8.65 -0.78 0.61
N LYS A 148 8.67 0.36 -0.11
CA LYS A 148 9.36 0.49 -1.41
C LYS A 148 10.13 1.79 -1.55
N VAL A 149 11.10 1.75 -2.47
CA VAL A 149 11.65 2.95 -3.11
C VAL A 149 11.36 2.90 -4.61
N PHE A 150 11.04 4.06 -5.16
CA PHE A 150 10.71 4.24 -6.58
C PHE A 150 11.73 5.18 -7.23
N ARG A 151 12.28 4.80 -8.38
CA ARG A 151 13.07 5.73 -9.19
C ARG A 151 12.17 6.88 -9.65
N ARG A 152 12.51 8.13 -9.28
CA ARG A 152 11.65 9.30 -9.53
C ARG A 152 11.32 9.49 -11.03
N SER A 153 12.26 9.20 -11.94
CA SER A 153 12.01 9.30 -13.38
C SER A 153 10.94 8.33 -13.88
N LEU A 154 10.80 7.15 -13.26
CA LEU A 154 9.75 6.17 -13.60
C LEU A 154 8.34 6.68 -13.27
N VAL A 155 8.21 7.44 -12.18
CA VAL A 155 6.92 7.81 -11.58
C VAL A 155 6.66 9.33 -11.61
N SER A 156 7.39 10.10 -12.39
CA SER A 156 7.35 11.56 -12.41
C SER A 156 5.98 12.14 -12.73
N ASP A 157 5.21 11.48 -13.58
CA ASP A 157 3.84 11.83 -13.99
C ASP A 157 2.75 11.12 -13.20
N LEU A 158 3.11 10.15 -12.35
CA LEU A 158 2.12 9.43 -11.54
C LEU A 158 1.65 10.29 -10.37
N ARG A 159 0.36 10.16 -10.06
CA ARG A 159 -0.28 10.77 -8.89
C ARG A 159 -1.13 9.75 -8.17
N PHE A 160 -1.23 9.90 -6.87
CA PHE A 160 -2.19 9.15 -6.07
C PHE A 160 -3.61 9.60 -6.41
N PRO A 161 -4.58 8.69 -6.62
CA PRO A 161 -5.99 9.07 -6.70
C PRO A 161 -6.45 9.78 -5.43
N GLU A 162 -7.12 10.91 -5.57
CA GLU A 162 -7.62 11.70 -4.45
C GLU A 162 -9.03 11.28 -4.06
N GLY A 163 -9.34 11.29 -2.75
CA GLY A 163 -10.66 11.00 -2.22
C GLY A 163 -11.09 9.53 -2.24
N LEU A 164 -10.25 8.63 -2.71
CA LEU A 164 -10.47 7.19 -2.75
C LEU A 164 -9.63 6.48 -1.67
N TRP A 165 -10.16 5.38 -1.13
CA TRP A 165 -9.33 4.38 -0.45
C TRP A 165 -8.55 3.57 -1.48
N TYR A 166 -7.46 2.95 -1.06
CA TYR A 166 -6.55 2.15 -1.91
C TYR A 166 -5.74 3.00 -2.91
N GLU A 167 -5.50 4.26 -2.57
CA GLU A 167 -4.71 5.19 -3.37
C GLU A 167 -3.24 4.72 -3.51
N ASP A 168 -2.71 4.13 -2.44
CA ASP A 168 -1.37 3.53 -2.37
C ASP A 168 -1.24 2.30 -3.27
N PHE A 169 -2.26 1.43 -3.24
CA PHE A 169 -2.36 0.30 -4.16
C PHE A 169 -2.39 0.75 -5.63
N ALA A 170 -3.20 1.78 -5.95
CA ALA A 170 -3.27 2.33 -7.30
C ALA A 170 -1.90 2.82 -7.79
N TYR A 171 -1.22 3.63 -6.97
CA TYR A 171 0.10 4.19 -7.29
C TYR A 171 1.14 3.09 -7.47
N SER A 172 1.21 2.14 -6.52
CA SER A 172 2.16 1.03 -6.56
C SER A 172 1.92 0.12 -7.77
N ALA A 173 0.66 -0.21 -8.09
CA ALA A 173 0.34 -1.05 -9.24
C ALA A 173 0.74 -0.39 -10.56
N LEU A 174 0.49 0.92 -10.73
CA LEU A 174 0.91 1.67 -11.92
C LEU A 174 2.44 1.74 -12.01
N ALA A 175 3.13 2.05 -10.92
CA ALA A 175 4.59 2.10 -10.90
C ALA A 175 5.20 0.74 -11.26
N LEU A 176 4.73 -0.34 -10.64
CA LEU A 176 5.20 -1.70 -10.92
C LEU A 176 4.85 -2.17 -12.35
N SER A 177 3.74 -1.69 -12.92
CA SER A 177 3.38 -2.01 -14.31
C SER A 177 4.32 -1.37 -15.34
N ARG A 178 4.99 -0.27 -14.98
CA ARG A 178 5.95 0.46 -15.81
C ARG A 178 7.40 0.01 -15.59
N ALA A 179 7.68 -0.57 -14.43
CA ALA A 179 9.04 -0.95 -14.06
C ALA A 179 9.58 -2.04 -14.99
N GLY A 180 10.79 -1.82 -15.51
CA GLY A 180 11.54 -2.82 -16.25
C GLY A 180 12.05 -3.94 -15.33
N LYS A 181 12.44 -3.59 -14.11
CA LYS A 181 12.96 -4.52 -13.11
C LYS A 181 12.56 -4.10 -11.69
N LEU A 182 12.25 -5.11 -10.87
CA LEU A 182 11.99 -5.01 -9.43
C LEU A 182 13.12 -5.72 -8.68
N SER A 183 13.77 -5.02 -7.75
CA SER A 183 14.70 -5.62 -6.78
C SER A 183 13.95 -6.04 -5.51
N ARG A 184 14.34 -7.16 -4.92
CA ARG A 184 13.68 -7.75 -3.75
C ARG A 184 14.65 -7.89 -2.61
N VAL A 185 14.32 -7.28 -1.49
CA VAL A 185 15.09 -7.27 -0.24
C VAL A 185 14.25 -8.03 0.79
N PRO A 186 14.62 -9.28 1.14
CA PRO A 186 13.79 -10.14 1.99
C PRO A 186 13.92 -9.82 3.49
N GLU A 187 14.41 -8.65 3.85
CA GLU A 187 14.50 -8.15 5.21
C GLU A 187 13.26 -7.34 5.56
N PRO A 188 12.69 -7.49 6.79
CA PRO A 188 11.52 -6.75 7.26
C PRO A 188 11.93 -5.35 7.77
N LEU A 189 12.11 -4.40 6.85
CA LEU A 189 12.67 -3.08 7.13
C LEU A 189 11.62 -1.99 7.35
N TYR A 190 10.39 -2.19 6.89
CA TYR A 190 9.26 -1.31 7.19
C TYR A 190 8.49 -1.83 8.40
N CYS A 191 8.33 -1.02 9.44
CA CYS A 191 7.67 -1.38 10.69
C CYS A 191 6.23 -0.86 10.70
N TYR A 192 5.26 -1.78 10.50
CA TYR A 192 3.85 -1.49 10.47
C TYR A 192 3.19 -1.71 11.83
N ARG A 193 2.60 -0.66 12.39
CA ARG A 193 1.92 -0.69 13.70
C ARG A 193 0.55 -1.35 13.60
N ILE A 194 0.30 -2.37 14.41
CA ILE A 194 -0.97 -3.08 14.53
C ILE A 194 -1.64 -2.79 15.88
N GLY A 195 -2.95 -2.64 15.87
CA GLY A 195 -3.75 -2.52 17.11
C GLY A 195 -4.35 -1.13 17.34
N HIS A 196 -3.89 -0.10 16.64
CA HIS A 196 -4.46 1.25 16.75
C HIS A 196 -5.58 1.49 15.70
N PRO A 197 -6.44 2.50 15.92
CA PRO A 197 -7.46 2.85 14.93
C PRO A 197 -6.83 3.26 13.60
N SER A 198 -7.06 2.49 12.56
CA SER A 198 -6.57 2.76 11.20
C SER A 198 -7.73 2.77 10.20
N THR A 199 -7.48 3.32 9.01
CA THR A 199 -8.41 3.31 7.90
C THR A 199 -8.87 1.88 7.56
N MET A 200 -7.99 0.89 7.71
CA MET A 200 -8.26 -0.53 7.44
C MET A 200 -9.23 -1.18 8.43
N HIS A 201 -9.38 -0.64 9.64
CA HIS A 201 -10.32 -1.12 10.66
C HIS A 201 -11.69 -0.42 10.59
N ASN A 202 -11.89 0.46 9.62
CA ASN A 202 -13.15 1.16 9.44
C ASN A 202 -14.28 0.18 9.07
N GLN A 203 -15.41 0.27 9.79
CA GLN A 203 -16.59 -0.59 9.59
C GLN A 203 -17.49 -0.15 8.42
N ASN A 204 -17.12 0.88 7.66
CA ASN A 204 -17.88 1.32 6.51
C ASN A 204 -17.69 0.37 5.32
N ALA A 205 -18.62 -0.57 5.14
CA ALA A 205 -18.56 -1.54 4.05
C ALA A 205 -18.51 -0.88 2.65
N ARG A 206 -19.20 0.25 2.46
CA ARG A 206 -19.27 0.96 1.16
C ARG A 206 -17.91 1.47 0.70
N LYS A 207 -17.05 1.88 1.64
CA LYS A 207 -15.71 2.36 1.29
C LYS A 207 -14.84 1.30 0.59
N ASN A 208 -15.15 0.01 0.78
CA ASN A 208 -14.48 -1.04 0.01
C ASN A 208 -14.84 -1.04 -1.49
N LEU A 209 -15.89 -0.31 -1.90
CA LEU A 209 -16.20 -0.12 -3.33
C LEU A 209 -15.25 0.86 -4.03
N ASP A 210 -14.50 1.69 -3.29
CA ASP A 210 -13.47 2.55 -3.86
C ASP A 210 -12.41 1.71 -4.59
N LEU A 211 -12.19 0.47 -4.16
CA LEU A 211 -11.33 -0.48 -4.88
C LEU A 211 -11.76 -0.69 -6.33
N LEU A 212 -13.06 -0.72 -6.62
CA LEU A 212 -13.55 -0.92 -7.98
C LEU A 212 -13.21 0.30 -8.85
N ALA A 213 -13.35 1.52 -8.31
CA ALA A 213 -12.92 2.73 -9.00
C ALA A 213 -11.39 2.73 -9.25
N VAL A 214 -10.60 2.27 -8.28
CA VAL A 214 -9.15 2.12 -8.45
C VAL A 214 -8.82 1.10 -9.53
N LEU A 215 -9.49 -0.06 -9.54
CA LEU A 215 -9.28 -1.07 -10.59
C LEU A 215 -9.66 -0.52 -11.98
N ASP A 216 -10.71 0.29 -12.10
CA ASP A 216 -11.07 0.95 -13.35
C ASP A 216 -9.98 1.94 -13.81
N LEU A 217 -9.37 2.71 -12.88
CA LEU A 217 -8.22 3.57 -13.19
C LEU A 217 -7.02 2.78 -13.72
N LEU A 218 -6.77 1.57 -13.19
CA LEU A 218 -5.67 0.70 -13.62
C LEU A 218 -5.93 0.02 -14.97
N ARG A 219 -7.20 -0.22 -15.31
CA ARG A 219 -7.60 -1.05 -16.44
C ARG A 219 -7.01 -0.59 -17.76
N LYS A 220 -7.25 0.67 -18.13
CA LYS A 220 -6.83 1.21 -19.41
C LYS A 220 -5.30 1.20 -19.57
N PRO A 221 -4.51 1.78 -18.66
CA PRO A 221 -3.05 1.78 -18.78
C PRO A 221 -2.45 0.37 -18.86
N MET A 222 -2.96 -0.57 -18.09
CA MET A 222 -2.44 -1.94 -18.08
C MET A 222 -2.78 -2.71 -19.35
N LEU A 223 -4.00 -2.55 -19.89
CA LEU A 223 -4.39 -3.18 -21.14
C LEU A 223 -3.61 -2.61 -22.34
N GLU A 224 -3.40 -1.30 -22.41
CA GLU A 224 -2.59 -0.63 -23.43
C GLU A 224 -1.12 -1.07 -23.37
N ALA A 225 -0.60 -1.38 -22.17
CA ALA A 225 0.72 -1.95 -21.98
C ALA A 225 0.81 -3.46 -22.25
N GLY A 226 -0.28 -4.11 -22.72
CA GLY A 226 -0.33 -5.56 -22.98
C GLY A 226 -0.34 -6.43 -21.70
N ARG A 227 -0.62 -5.85 -20.53
CA ARG A 227 -0.54 -6.51 -19.21
C ARG A 227 -1.91 -6.98 -18.71
N LYS A 228 -2.70 -7.59 -19.58
CA LYS A 228 -4.04 -8.08 -19.24
C LYS A 228 -4.03 -9.11 -18.10
N ASP A 229 -3.13 -10.09 -18.17
CA ASP A 229 -3.05 -11.16 -17.17
C ASP A 229 -2.68 -10.62 -15.79
N ASP A 230 -1.80 -9.62 -15.75
CA ASP A 230 -1.45 -8.91 -14.54
C ASP A 230 -2.65 -8.14 -13.96
N TYR A 231 -3.43 -7.46 -14.81
CA TYR A 231 -4.64 -6.79 -14.38
C TYR A 231 -5.66 -7.77 -13.79
N GLU A 232 -5.89 -8.91 -14.46
CA GLU A 232 -6.77 -9.97 -13.96
C GLU A 232 -6.26 -10.53 -12.62
N THR A 233 -4.94 -10.64 -12.43
CA THR A 233 -4.32 -11.03 -11.15
C THR A 233 -4.67 -10.05 -10.03
N LEU A 234 -4.60 -8.73 -10.29
CA LEU A 234 -5.01 -7.71 -9.31
C LEU A 234 -6.50 -7.79 -8.98
N VAL A 235 -7.35 -7.94 -10.00
CA VAL A 235 -8.81 -8.09 -9.80
C VAL A 235 -9.14 -9.31 -8.94
N LEU A 236 -8.54 -10.47 -9.22
CA LEU A 236 -8.77 -11.68 -8.45
C LEU A 236 -8.22 -11.58 -7.02
N GLY A 237 -7.02 -11.07 -6.86
CA GLY A 237 -6.38 -10.94 -5.54
C GLY A 237 -7.09 -9.92 -4.65
N HIS A 238 -7.20 -8.68 -5.12
CA HIS A 238 -7.68 -7.58 -4.29
C HIS A 238 -9.20 -7.50 -4.21
N ALA A 239 -9.94 -7.71 -5.32
CA ALA A 239 -11.39 -7.61 -5.29
C ALA A 239 -12.03 -8.94 -4.86
N LEU A 240 -11.76 -10.03 -5.57
CA LEU A 240 -12.46 -11.29 -5.34
C LEU A 240 -12.04 -11.98 -4.04
N LEU A 241 -10.77 -11.84 -3.64
CA LEU A 241 -10.27 -12.48 -2.42
C LEU A 241 -10.27 -11.50 -1.24
N ASP A 242 -9.44 -10.47 -1.27
CA ASP A 242 -9.16 -9.65 -0.09
C ASP A 242 -10.33 -8.77 0.31
N ALA A 243 -10.96 -8.04 -0.63
CA ALA A 243 -12.07 -7.15 -0.32
C ALA A 243 -13.32 -7.92 0.11
N ILE A 244 -13.69 -9.01 -0.57
CA ILE A 244 -14.83 -9.83 -0.15
C ILE A 244 -14.59 -10.40 1.25
N ASN A 245 -13.40 -10.93 1.53
CA ASN A 245 -13.08 -11.49 2.84
C ASN A 245 -13.09 -10.43 3.95
N ARG A 246 -12.63 -9.21 3.66
CA ARG A 246 -12.70 -8.07 4.58
C ARG A 246 -14.14 -7.67 4.87
N VAL A 247 -14.95 -7.47 3.83
CA VAL A 247 -16.37 -7.08 3.96
C VAL A 247 -17.18 -8.16 4.68
N GLN A 248 -16.88 -9.43 4.50
CA GLN A 248 -17.57 -10.52 5.24
C GLN A 248 -17.40 -10.41 6.75
N ARG A 249 -16.27 -9.87 7.24
CA ARG A 249 -15.98 -9.71 8.68
C ARG A 249 -16.69 -8.51 9.29
N GLN A 250 -17.20 -7.59 8.47
CA GLN A 250 -17.90 -6.40 8.94
C GLN A 250 -19.32 -6.72 9.38
N GLU A 251 -19.88 -5.87 10.24
CA GLU A 251 -21.25 -6.00 10.73
C GLU A 251 -22.26 -5.36 9.77
N GLY A 252 -23.56 -5.65 10.00
CA GLY A 252 -24.66 -5.05 9.25
C GLY A 252 -25.02 -5.77 7.95
N LYS A 253 -26.20 -5.42 7.42
CA LYS A 253 -26.76 -6.03 6.19
C LYS A 253 -26.17 -5.48 4.91
N GLU A 254 -25.59 -4.29 4.98
CA GLU A 254 -25.01 -3.59 3.83
C GLU A 254 -23.88 -4.38 3.16
N LYS A 255 -23.12 -5.16 3.93
CA LYS A 255 -22.06 -6.03 3.42
C LYS A 255 -22.50 -6.94 2.27
N PHE A 256 -23.75 -7.44 2.29
CA PHE A 256 -24.23 -8.32 1.21
C PHE A 256 -24.37 -7.59 -0.11
N THR A 257 -24.82 -6.31 -0.07
CA THR A 257 -24.91 -5.46 -1.26
C THR A 257 -23.52 -5.12 -1.79
N VAL A 258 -22.58 -4.82 -0.91
CA VAL A 258 -21.18 -4.52 -1.29
C VAL A 258 -20.50 -5.74 -1.91
N ILE A 259 -20.61 -6.91 -1.27
CA ILE A 259 -20.06 -8.17 -1.80
C ILE A 259 -20.66 -8.48 -3.18
N LYS A 260 -22.00 -8.30 -3.34
CA LYS A 260 -22.63 -8.49 -4.65
C LYS A 260 -22.03 -7.58 -5.72
N LYS A 261 -21.87 -6.28 -5.45
CA LYS A 261 -21.27 -5.34 -6.38
C LYS A 261 -19.83 -5.69 -6.76
N ILE A 262 -19.01 -6.09 -5.78
CA ILE A 262 -17.64 -6.54 -6.04
C ILE A 262 -17.65 -7.77 -6.94
N ARG A 263 -18.47 -8.77 -6.64
CA ARG A 263 -18.59 -9.98 -7.46
C ARG A 263 -19.07 -9.68 -8.87
N ASP A 264 -20.12 -8.84 -9.01
CA ASP A 264 -20.68 -8.49 -10.32
C ASP A 264 -19.62 -7.78 -11.18
N TYR A 265 -18.79 -6.91 -10.59
CA TYR A 265 -17.64 -6.30 -11.25
C TYR A 265 -16.63 -7.34 -11.73
N VAL A 266 -16.25 -8.28 -10.86
CA VAL A 266 -15.31 -9.35 -11.22
C VAL A 266 -15.86 -10.21 -12.34
N ASN A 267 -17.15 -10.60 -12.28
CA ASN A 267 -17.79 -11.43 -13.32
C ASN A 267 -17.88 -10.71 -14.67
N GLN A 268 -18.05 -9.38 -14.68
CA GLN A 268 -18.01 -8.58 -15.91
C GLN A 268 -16.60 -8.47 -16.47
N THR A 269 -15.59 -8.34 -15.59
CA THR A 269 -14.19 -8.19 -16.00
C THR A 269 -13.57 -9.53 -16.44
N ILE A 270 -13.93 -10.62 -15.78
CA ILE A 270 -13.46 -12.00 -16.02
C ILE A 270 -14.68 -12.90 -16.18
N PRO A 271 -15.31 -12.94 -17.37
CA PRO A 271 -16.56 -13.70 -17.59
C PRO A 271 -16.41 -15.21 -17.45
N ASP A 272 -15.22 -15.74 -17.71
CA ASP A 272 -14.92 -17.18 -17.57
C ASP A 272 -13.69 -17.37 -16.68
N LEU A 273 -13.94 -17.57 -15.41
CA LEU A 273 -12.90 -17.78 -14.40
C LEU A 273 -12.00 -18.98 -14.74
N SER A 274 -12.56 -20.02 -15.37
CA SER A 274 -11.82 -21.25 -15.70
C SER A 274 -10.74 -21.03 -16.78
N ARG A 275 -10.91 -20.01 -17.62
CA ARG A 275 -9.96 -19.62 -18.67
C ARG A 275 -8.95 -18.57 -18.23
N CYS A 276 -9.16 -17.92 -17.06
CA CYS A 276 -8.26 -16.91 -16.56
C CYS A 276 -6.91 -17.53 -16.14
N PRO A 277 -5.77 -17.10 -16.73
CA PRO A 277 -4.45 -17.64 -16.37
C PRO A 277 -4.10 -17.40 -14.91
N ALA A 278 -4.43 -16.25 -14.36
CA ALA A 278 -4.19 -15.91 -12.96
C ALA A 278 -4.94 -16.85 -12.00
N PHE A 279 -6.18 -17.23 -12.31
CA PHE A 279 -6.93 -18.21 -11.51
C PHE A 279 -6.34 -19.63 -11.65
N ARG A 280 -5.87 -20.01 -12.83
CA ARG A 280 -5.26 -21.33 -13.05
C ARG A 280 -3.94 -21.49 -12.30
N ALA A 281 -3.17 -20.41 -12.18
CA ALA A 281 -1.92 -20.38 -11.43
C ALA A 281 -2.11 -20.52 -9.92
N GLU A 282 -3.31 -20.17 -9.40
CA GLU A 282 -3.61 -20.34 -7.98
C GLU A 282 -3.83 -21.80 -7.62
N SER A 283 -3.51 -22.16 -6.38
CA SER A 283 -3.65 -23.54 -5.89
C SER A 283 -4.32 -23.61 -4.52
N GLY A 284 -4.67 -24.82 -4.12
CA GLY A 284 -5.15 -25.13 -2.78
C GLY A 284 -6.33 -24.28 -2.30
N LYS A 285 -6.23 -23.82 -1.07
CA LYS A 285 -7.31 -23.08 -0.37
C LYS A 285 -7.63 -21.74 -1.05
N ARG A 286 -6.63 -21.02 -1.55
CA ARG A 286 -6.86 -19.71 -2.22
C ARG A 286 -7.74 -19.88 -3.46
N ARG A 287 -7.42 -20.84 -4.32
CA ARG A 287 -8.20 -21.15 -5.52
C ARG A 287 -9.65 -21.52 -5.18
N LEU A 288 -9.85 -22.34 -4.14
CA LEU A 288 -11.19 -22.70 -3.68
C LEU A 288 -11.98 -21.51 -3.16
N VAL A 289 -11.36 -20.63 -2.35
CA VAL A 289 -12.00 -19.41 -1.85
C VAL A 289 -12.39 -18.47 -2.99
N MET A 290 -11.51 -18.26 -3.97
CA MET A 290 -11.81 -17.46 -5.16
C MET A 290 -13.00 -18.05 -5.93
N TRP A 291 -13.01 -19.34 -6.14
CA TRP A 291 -14.11 -20.02 -6.83
C TRP A 291 -15.45 -19.86 -6.08
N LEU A 292 -15.45 -20.06 -4.77
CA LEU A 292 -16.64 -19.87 -3.93
C LEU A 292 -17.15 -18.42 -3.99
N ASN A 293 -16.25 -17.43 -3.88
CA ASN A 293 -16.62 -16.03 -3.95
C ASN A 293 -17.18 -15.64 -5.31
N TYR A 294 -16.57 -16.12 -6.40
CA TYR A 294 -17.02 -15.88 -7.77
C TYR A 294 -18.45 -16.38 -8.00
N HIS A 295 -18.79 -17.56 -7.50
CA HIS A 295 -20.12 -18.16 -7.60
C HIS A 295 -21.11 -17.69 -6.51
N GLY A 296 -20.74 -16.74 -5.66
CA GLY A 296 -21.62 -16.17 -4.63
C GLY A 296 -21.79 -17.04 -3.39
N LEU A 297 -20.99 -18.09 -3.24
CA LEU A 297 -21.01 -19.00 -2.09
C LEU A 297 -20.18 -18.43 -0.91
N ASN A 298 -20.35 -17.14 -0.64
CA ASN A 298 -19.49 -16.37 0.29
C ASN A 298 -19.56 -16.88 1.74
N ARG A 299 -20.69 -17.46 2.17
CA ARG A 299 -20.81 -18.08 3.52
C ARG A 299 -19.85 -19.26 3.67
N LEU A 300 -19.73 -20.08 2.62
CA LEU A 300 -18.81 -21.22 2.61
C LEU A 300 -17.35 -20.76 2.56
N SER A 301 -17.04 -19.75 1.77
CA SER A 301 -15.69 -19.19 1.73
C SER A 301 -15.29 -18.60 3.10
N GLY A 302 -16.18 -17.88 3.77
CA GLY A 302 -15.96 -17.33 5.10
C GLY A 302 -15.76 -18.41 6.18
N ALA A 303 -16.53 -19.51 6.14
CA ALA A 303 -16.36 -20.66 7.02
C ALA A 303 -14.99 -21.34 6.80
N LEU A 304 -14.61 -21.54 5.54
CA LEU A 304 -13.32 -22.12 5.16
C LEU A 304 -12.13 -21.29 5.66
N LEU A 305 -12.25 -19.96 5.67
CA LEU A 305 -11.19 -19.07 6.18
C LEU A 305 -11.07 -19.13 7.71
N LYS A 306 -12.16 -19.31 8.44
CA LYS A 306 -12.16 -19.45 9.91
C LYS A 306 -11.50 -20.75 10.39
N LEU A 307 -11.57 -21.83 9.62
CA LEU A 307 -10.98 -23.12 9.96
C LEU A 307 -9.44 -23.13 10.06
N LYS A 308 -8.74 -22.02 9.83
CA LYS A 308 -7.28 -21.87 10.01
C LYS A 308 -6.89 -20.77 11.03
N GLY A 309 -7.86 -20.17 11.72
CA GLY A 309 -7.59 -19.21 12.80
C GLY A 309 -7.21 -19.85 14.13
N GLY A 310 -6.93 -21.14 14.15
CA GLY A 310 -6.62 -21.93 15.36
C GLY A 310 -5.23 -22.56 15.39
N ALA A 311 -4.28 -22.15 14.53
CA ALA A 311 -2.88 -22.57 14.65
C ALA A 311 -1.96 -21.61 13.85
N GLY A 312 -1.17 -20.81 14.57
CA GLY A 312 -0.02 -20.06 14.05
C GLY A 312 -0.16 -18.58 14.19
#